data_f790572fd6f6b6d8b8f23517722c22a4
#
_entry.id   f790572fd6f6b6d8b8f23517722c22a4
#
_cell.length_a   1.000
_cell.length_b   1.000
_cell.length_c   1.000
_cell.angle_alpha   90.00
_cell.angle_beta   90.00
_cell.angle_gamma   90.00
#
_symmetry.space_group_name_H-M   'P 1'
#
loop_
_entity.id
_entity.type
_entity.pdbx_description
1 polymer ?
#
loop_
_entity_poly.entity_id
_entity_poly.type
_entity_poly.pdbx_seq_one_letter_code
_entity_poly.pdbx_strand_id
1 'polypeptide(L)'
;MANTFKVVSHDVMPATSGTPEDLYTAPGSTTTIILGMVLANVHTSQVTATVKLVSTTSGGGRTATNTTTFLLKDAPIPVGASLEILAGNKVVLETGDQIEIDCSVADKVSVTMSIMEIT
;
A
#
# COMPACT_ATOMS: atom_id res chain seq x y z
N MET A 1 -20.16 13.98 9.01
CA MET A 1 -18.79 13.47 8.99
C MET A 1 -18.72 12.19 9.79
N ALA A 2 -18.16 11.14 9.24
CA ALA A 2 -18.05 9.85 9.91
C ALA A 2 -16.63 9.30 9.77
N ASN A 3 -16.18 8.60 10.80
CA ASN A 3 -14.92 7.86 10.77
C ASN A 3 -15.25 6.38 10.69
N THR A 4 -14.72 5.70 9.70
CA THR A 4 -14.96 4.28 9.47
C THR A 4 -13.63 3.54 9.45
N PHE A 5 -13.49 2.53 10.29
CA PHE A 5 -12.30 1.68 10.30
C PHE A 5 -12.53 0.46 9.40
N LYS A 6 -11.55 0.15 8.56
CA LYS A 6 -11.62 -0.97 7.63
C LYS A 6 -10.31 -1.72 7.58
N VAL A 7 -10.38 -2.98 7.19
CA VAL A 7 -9.21 -3.74 6.78
C VAL A 7 -9.26 -3.96 5.28
N VAL A 8 -8.11 -3.82 4.64
CA VAL A 8 -7.90 -4.20 3.24
C VAL A 8 -6.94 -5.38 3.25
N SER A 9 -7.38 -6.50 2.74
CA SER A 9 -6.54 -7.70 2.67
C SER A 9 -6.52 -8.22 1.25
N HIS A 10 -5.35 -8.69 0.79
CA HIS A 10 -5.17 -9.11 -0.59
C HIS A 10 -4.04 -10.11 -0.68
N ASP A 11 -4.23 -11.16 -1.46
CA ASP A 11 -3.20 -12.19 -1.65
C ASP A 11 -2.93 -12.49 -3.14
N VAL A 12 -3.61 -11.79 -4.04
CA VAL A 12 -3.38 -11.93 -5.48
C VAL A 12 -2.41 -10.84 -5.91
N MET A 13 -1.20 -11.24 -6.31
CA MET A 13 -0.19 -10.31 -6.78
C MET A 13 -0.11 -10.37 -8.30
N PRO A 14 0.40 -9.32 -8.95
CA PRO A 14 0.58 -9.34 -10.40
C PRO A 14 1.42 -10.54 -10.84
N ALA A 15 1.04 -11.15 -11.94
CA ALA A 15 1.77 -12.29 -12.50
C ALA A 15 3.15 -11.89 -13.02
N THR A 16 3.36 -10.62 -13.31
CA THR A 16 4.62 -10.09 -13.83
C THR A 16 5.14 -9.02 -12.89
N SER A 17 6.33 -9.24 -12.37
CA SER A 17 7.02 -8.25 -11.55
C SER A 17 7.20 -6.95 -12.32
N GLY A 18 6.99 -5.83 -11.65
CA GLY A 18 7.02 -4.51 -12.26
C GLY A 18 5.69 -4.04 -12.80
N THR A 19 4.63 -4.86 -12.71
CA THR A 19 3.27 -4.48 -13.08
C THR A 19 2.46 -4.40 -11.80
N PRO A 20 2.38 -3.21 -11.16
CA PRO A 20 1.77 -3.12 -9.84
C PRO A 20 0.26 -3.33 -9.84
N GLU A 21 -0.24 -3.90 -8.77
CA GLU A 21 -1.66 -4.09 -8.48
C GLU A 21 -2.16 -2.92 -7.64
N ASP A 22 -3.31 -2.36 -8.01
CA ASP A 22 -3.95 -1.32 -7.19
C ASP A 22 -4.61 -1.98 -5.98
N LEU A 23 -4.02 -1.78 -4.81
CA LEU A 23 -4.53 -2.34 -3.57
C LEU A 23 -5.69 -1.53 -3.02
N TYR A 24 -5.62 -0.21 -3.12
CA TYR A 24 -6.61 0.68 -2.55
C TYR A 24 -6.57 2.04 -3.24
N THR A 25 -7.73 2.57 -3.56
CA THR A 25 -7.91 3.93 -4.08
C THR A 25 -8.82 4.69 -3.12
N ALA A 26 -8.38 5.84 -2.65
CA ALA A 26 -9.19 6.64 -1.73
C ALA A 26 -10.45 7.15 -2.45
N PRO A 27 -11.64 6.86 -1.89
CA PRO A 27 -12.90 7.24 -2.53
C PRO A 27 -13.12 8.75 -2.61
N GLY A 28 -14.11 9.14 -3.41
CA GLY A 28 -14.52 10.52 -3.50
C GLY A 28 -14.96 11.10 -2.15
N SER A 29 -14.63 12.36 -1.92
CA SER A 29 -14.98 13.09 -0.69
C SER A 29 -14.52 12.39 0.58
N THR A 30 -13.40 11.67 0.50
CA THR A 30 -12.89 10.88 1.61
C THR A 30 -11.42 11.17 1.81
N THR A 31 -11.02 11.33 3.07
CA THR A 31 -9.62 11.31 3.49
C THR A 31 -9.37 9.97 4.16
N THR A 32 -8.34 9.27 3.73
CA THR A 32 -8.01 7.95 4.29
C THR A 32 -6.68 8.03 5.02
N ILE A 33 -6.63 7.46 6.22
CA ILE A 33 -5.41 7.33 6.99
C ILE A 33 -5.04 5.86 7.04
N ILE A 34 -3.83 5.53 6.56
CA ILE A 34 -3.30 4.18 6.67
C ILE A 34 -2.68 4.04 8.05
N LEU A 35 -3.21 3.12 8.84
CA LEU A 35 -2.79 2.92 10.23
C LEU A 35 -1.63 1.93 10.33
N GLY A 36 -1.54 1.00 9.40
CA GLY A 36 -0.47 0.03 9.36
C GLY A 36 -0.62 -0.92 8.19
N MET A 37 0.46 -1.62 7.84
CA MET A 37 0.48 -2.57 6.75
C MET A 37 1.47 -3.69 7.06
N VAL A 38 1.05 -4.93 6.82
CA VAL A 38 1.89 -6.12 6.99
C VAL A 38 1.93 -6.90 5.69
N LEU A 39 3.12 -7.26 5.25
CA LEU A 39 3.36 -8.10 4.09
C LEU A 39 3.93 -9.42 4.56
N ALA A 40 3.28 -10.52 4.23
CA ALA A 40 3.72 -11.85 4.64
C ALA A 40 4.14 -12.67 3.42
N ASN A 41 5.31 -13.30 3.51
CA ASN A 41 5.78 -14.23 2.48
C ASN A 41 5.09 -15.58 2.67
N VAL A 42 4.32 -15.99 1.67
CA VAL A 42 3.64 -17.30 1.67
C VAL A 42 4.26 -18.27 0.68
N HIS A 43 5.47 -17.95 0.20
CA HIS A 43 6.21 -18.79 -0.73
C HIS A 43 7.16 -19.73 0.02
N THR A 44 7.74 -20.68 -0.70
CA THR A 44 8.75 -21.61 -0.16
C THR A 44 10.17 -21.09 -0.33
N SER A 45 10.32 -19.90 -0.92
CA SER A 45 11.60 -19.20 -1.10
C SER A 45 11.42 -17.73 -0.73
N GLN A 46 12.54 -17.02 -0.60
CA GLN A 46 12.50 -15.59 -0.39
C GLN A 46 11.82 -14.88 -1.57
N VAL A 47 11.04 -13.84 -1.29
CA VAL A 47 10.45 -12.96 -2.29
C VAL A 47 10.84 -11.52 -2.00
N THR A 48 10.71 -10.65 -3.00
CA THR A 48 10.82 -9.21 -2.79
C THR A 48 9.47 -8.55 -3.00
N ALA A 49 9.23 -7.48 -2.27
CA ALA A 49 7.98 -6.75 -2.35
C ALA A 49 8.23 -5.26 -2.56
N THR A 50 7.33 -4.62 -3.29
CA THR A 50 7.36 -3.19 -3.58
C THR A 50 5.99 -2.62 -3.28
N VAL A 51 5.96 -1.50 -2.55
CA VAL A 51 4.73 -0.76 -2.26
C VAL A 51 4.92 0.69 -2.66
N LYS A 52 3.99 1.23 -3.43
CA LYS A 52 4.03 2.59 -3.95
C LYS A 52 2.86 3.40 -3.43
N LEU A 53 3.12 4.68 -3.19
CA LEU A 53 2.07 5.69 -3.05
C LEU A 53 1.94 6.40 -4.39
N VAL A 54 0.78 6.30 -5.01
CA VAL A 54 0.48 6.98 -6.27
C VAL A 54 -0.43 8.16 -5.96
N SER A 55 0.08 9.36 -6.17
CA SER A 55 -0.65 10.59 -5.90
C SER A 55 -0.30 11.61 -6.97
N THR A 56 -1.30 12.35 -7.41
CA THR A 56 -1.09 13.49 -8.31
C THR A 56 -1.74 14.75 -7.74
N THR A 57 -2.00 14.74 -6.44
CA THR A 57 -2.66 15.84 -5.73
C THR A 57 -1.74 17.07 -5.74
N SER A 58 -2.34 18.24 -5.93
CA SER A 58 -1.62 19.51 -5.95
C SER A 58 -2.36 20.54 -5.09
N GLY A 59 -1.70 21.66 -4.83
CA GLY A 59 -2.29 22.74 -4.03
C GLY A 59 -2.26 22.43 -2.54
N GLY A 60 -3.08 23.15 -1.76
CA GLY A 60 -3.19 22.94 -0.33
C GLY A 60 -1.91 23.24 0.45
N GLY A 61 -1.09 24.15 -0.03
CA GLY A 61 0.20 24.48 0.59
C GLY A 61 1.39 23.71 0.04
N ARG A 62 1.15 22.79 -0.88
CA ARG A 62 2.24 22.07 -1.55
C ARG A 62 2.90 22.98 -2.56
N THR A 63 4.23 22.95 -2.61
CA THR A 63 5.00 23.74 -3.59
C THR A 63 5.10 23.02 -4.94
N ALA A 64 4.86 21.72 -4.95
CA ALA A 64 4.89 20.91 -6.17
C ALA A 64 3.74 19.93 -6.16
N THR A 65 3.32 19.48 -7.35
CA THR A 65 2.34 18.42 -7.49
C THR A 65 2.94 17.11 -6.99
N ASN A 66 2.16 16.33 -6.24
CA ASN A 66 2.59 15.02 -5.79
C ASN A 66 2.91 14.12 -6.97
N THR A 67 3.85 13.22 -6.78
CA THR A 67 4.23 12.19 -7.75
C THR A 67 4.27 10.84 -7.06
N THR A 68 4.36 9.78 -7.85
CA THR A 68 4.49 8.42 -7.31
C THR A 68 5.79 8.29 -6.51
N THR A 69 5.68 7.77 -5.32
CA THR A 69 6.84 7.51 -4.45
C THR A 69 6.77 6.08 -3.94
N PHE A 70 7.94 5.53 -3.59
CA PHE A 70 8.01 4.19 -3.02
C PHE A 70 7.93 4.28 -1.49
N LEU A 71 7.04 3.50 -0.90
CA LEU A 71 7.06 3.26 0.53
C LEU A 71 8.05 2.13 0.84
N LEU A 72 8.21 1.22 -0.11
CA LEU A 72 9.06 0.05 -0.01
C LEU A 72 9.41 -0.38 -1.42
N LYS A 73 10.69 -0.62 -1.71
CA LYS A 73 11.10 -1.07 -3.04
C LYS A 73 12.00 -2.28 -2.94
N ASP A 74 11.58 -3.38 -3.61
CA ASP A 74 12.34 -4.62 -3.73
C ASP A 74 12.89 -5.12 -2.39
N ALA A 75 12.09 -4.97 -1.33
CA ALA A 75 12.49 -5.40 -0.01
C ALA A 75 12.39 -6.92 0.11
N PRO A 76 13.47 -7.60 0.53
CA PRO A 76 13.44 -9.04 0.66
C PRO A 76 12.63 -9.46 1.89
N ILE A 77 11.76 -10.45 1.70
CA ILE A 77 11.01 -11.06 2.80
C ILE A 77 11.41 -12.53 2.83
N PRO A 78 12.13 -12.97 3.86
CA PRO A 78 12.54 -14.38 3.97
C PRO A 78 11.35 -15.32 4.10
N VAL A 79 11.60 -16.61 3.85
CA VAL A 79 10.59 -17.66 4.03
C VAL A 79 10.07 -17.65 5.45
N GLY A 80 8.74 -17.68 5.59
CA GLY A 80 8.08 -17.73 6.90
C GLY A 80 8.10 -16.41 7.65
N ALA A 81 8.56 -15.33 7.02
CA ALA A 81 8.65 -14.02 7.65
C ALA A 81 7.57 -13.08 7.15
N SER A 82 7.36 -12.03 7.90
CA SER A 82 6.52 -10.90 7.50
C SER A 82 7.31 -9.62 7.66
N LEU A 83 6.91 -8.60 6.91
CA LEU A 83 7.50 -7.27 6.96
C LEU A 83 6.39 -6.31 7.35
N GLU A 84 6.57 -5.62 8.47
CA GLU A 84 5.65 -4.60 8.90
C GLU A 84 6.15 -3.25 8.44
N ILE A 85 5.39 -2.59 7.58
CA ILE A 85 5.71 -1.24 7.11
C ILE A 85 4.69 -0.27 7.71
N LEU A 86 5.07 0.98 7.82
CA LEU A 86 4.24 2.04 8.42
C LEU A 86 3.94 1.81 9.90
N ALA A 87 4.72 0.97 10.58
CA ALA A 87 4.59 0.78 12.02
C ALA A 87 4.92 2.09 12.74
N GLY A 88 3.93 2.68 13.40
CA GLY A 88 4.10 3.96 14.08
C GLY A 88 4.10 5.20 13.17
N ASN A 89 4.15 5.02 11.87
CA ASN A 89 4.05 6.11 10.90
C ASN A 89 2.76 5.96 10.11
N LYS A 90 2.05 7.05 9.92
CA LYS A 90 0.78 7.05 9.20
C LYS A 90 0.94 7.74 7.86
N VAL A 91 0.24 7.25 6.87
CA VAL A 91 0.17 7.87 5.54
C VAL A 91 -1.26 8.33 5.31
N VAL A 92 -1.40 9.57 4.88
CA VAL A 92 -2.72 10.17 4.60
C VAL A 92 -2.93 10.17 3.09
N LEU A 93 -4.06 9.64 2.66
CA LEU A 93 -4.47 9.64 1.26
C LEU A 93 -5.63 10.61 1.10
N GLU A 94 -5.51 11.49 0.11
CA GLU A 94 -6.63 12.32 -0.34
C GLU A 94 -7.38 11.58 -1.45
N THR A 95 -8.57 12.04 -1.77
CA THR A 95 -9.40 11.44 -2.82
C THR A 95 -8.59 11.19 -4.09
N GLY A 96 -8.64 9.96 -4.57
CA GLY A 96 -7.94 9.55 -5.79
C GLY A 96 -6.51 9.03 -5.58
N ASP A 97 -5.93 9.25 -4.42
CA ASP A 97 -4.60 8.70 -4.14
C ASP A 97 -4.70 7.18 -3.99
N GLN A 98 -3.66 6.48 -4.41
CA GLN A 98 -3.67 5.01 -4.47
C GLN A 98 -2.48 4.41 -3.75
N ILE A 99 -2.68 3.21 -3.26
CA ILE A 99 -1.58 2.33 -2.83
C ILE A 99 -1.50 1.19 -3.84
N GLU A 100 -0.34 1.01 -4.45
CA GLU A 100 -0.06 -0.09 -5.37
C GLU A 100 0.98 -1.02 -4.79
N ILE A 101 0.86 -2.30 -5.10
CA ILE A 101 1.74 -3.33 -4.57
C ILE A 101 2.21 -4.25 -5.70
N ASP A 102 3.44 -4.73 -5.56
CA ASP A 102 4.05 -5.67 -6.50
C ASP A 102 4.95 -6.64 -5.72
N CYS A 103 5.19 -7.78 -6.31
CA CYS A 103 5.95 -8.86 -5.69
C CYS A 103 6.73 -9.59 -6.78
N SER A 104 7.89 -10.14 -6.43
CA SER A 104 8.75 -10.83 -7.39
C SER A 104 8.18 -12.14 -7.91
N VAL A 105 7.23 -12.74 -7.19
CA VAL A 105 6.58 -14.00 -7.60
C VAL A 105 5.07 -13.83 -7.43
N ALA A 106 4.32 -14.23 -8.44
CA ALA A 106 2.86 -14.10 -8.44
C ALA A 106 2.23 -14.80 -7.24
N ASP A 107 1.28 -14.13 -6.57
CA ASP A 107 0.44 -14.69 -5.51
C ASP A 107 1.21 -15.22 -4.29
N LYS A 108 2.42 -14.72 -4.05
CA LYS A 108 3.29 -15.24 -2.98
C LYS A 108 3.54 -14.24 -1.85
N VAL A 109 2.88 -13.11 -1.87
CA VAL A 109 2.85 -12.17 -0.73
C VAL A 109 1.39 -11.87 -0.41
N SER A 110 1.01 -12.03 0.84
CA SER A 110 -0.28 -11.56 1.31
C SER A 110 -0.10 -10.26 2.06
N VAL A 111 -1.01 -9.33 1.84
CA VAL A 111 -0.97 -8.00 2.45
C VAL A 111 -2.21 -7.78 3.31
N THR A 112 -2.01 -7.19 4.47
CA THR A 112 -3.09 -6.75 5.35
C THR A 112 -2.84 -5.31 5.73
N MET A 113 -3.79 -4.43 5.42
CA MET A 113 -3.66 -3.00 5.67
C MET A 113 -4.87 -2.52 6.46
N SER A 114 -4.62 -1.81 7.54
CA SER A 114 -5.67 -1.20 8.36
C SER A 114 -5.79 0.26 8.00
N ILE A 115 -7.00 0.71 7.76
CA ILE A 115 -7.27 2.10 7.35
C ILE A 115 -8.41 2.70 8.16
N MET A 116 -8.44 4.03 8.20
CA MET A 116 -9.58 4.80 8.69
C MET A 116 -9.99 5.79 7.61
N GLU A 117 -11.25 5.74 7.22
CA GLU A 117 -11.82 6.69 6.26
C GLU A 117 -12.60 7.76 7.00
N ILE A 118 -12.35 9.01 6.63
CA ILE A 118 -13.00 10.18 7.20
C ILE A 118 -13.82 10.84 6.10
N THR A 119 -15.10 10.89 6.27
CA THR A 119 -16.02 11.48 5.28
C THR A 119 -16.71 12.73 5.77
#